data_8410ec2991d926416a05f9713fe91875
#
_entry.id   8410ec2991d926416a05f9713fe91875
#
_cell.length_a   1.000
_cell.length_b   1.000
_cell.length_c   1.000
_cell.angle_alpha   90.00
_cell.angle_beta   90.00
_cell.angle_gamma   90.00
#
_symmetry.space_group_name_H-M   'P 1'
#
loop_
_entity.id
_entity.type
_entity.pdbx_description
1 polymer ?
#
loop_
_entity_poly.entity_id
_entity_poly.type
_entity_poly.pdbx_seq_one_letter_code
_entity_poly.pdbx_strand_id
1 'polypeptide(L)'
;MILRRILFASGVTVALFSFGAPLQAAGAAATTDHPDFTKGGEIPAGATHDWNLGPTGARGWMYSNKLETSEARQIYVTQVEEGSPADGVLQPGDVILGVAGQPFAYDPRTELGKAIGAAEAADGKLALIRWRNGAATTAVLQLRILGAYSPTAPFDCPKSRRILELGCEALARKMKANPAAGNGITRSLNALALLASGESKYLPLVREQVEWAAKYSDPQRRDLHSWFYGPINILLAEYILATGDRRFLPDLERITMEIVRGQSAVGSWGHRFVGPDGRLSGYGMMNAPGLPLIVSLIL
;
A
#
# COMPACT_ATOMS: atom_id res chain seq x y z
N MET A 1 4.91 -13.44 23.80
CA MET A 1 5.05 -12.85 25.17
C MET A 1 6.48 -12.35 25.31
N ILE A 2 6.63 -11.08 25.64
CA ILE A 2 7.89 -10.35 25.92
C ILE A 2 8.52 -9.66 24.69
N LEU A 3 7.97 -8.50 24.34
CA LEU A 3 8.74 -7.44 23.70
C LEU A 3 9.33 -6.55 24.81
N ARG A 4 10.60 -6.74 25.14
CA ARG A 4 11.32 -5.82 26.04
C ARG A 4 11.89 -4.64 25.23
N ARG A 5 11.55 -3.46 25.72
CA ARG A 5 12.07 -2.15 25.30
C ARG A 5 13.59 -2.14 25.35
N ILE A 6 14.24 -1.76 24.25
CA ILE A 6 15.62 -1.28 24.27
C ILE A 6 15.60 0.17 23.80
N LEU A 7 15.77 1.08 24.76
CA LEU A 7 16.10 2.48 24.52
C LEU A 7 17.62 2.56 24.29
N PHE A 8 18.05 2.92 23.09
CA PHE A 8 19.41 3.42 22.84
C PHE A 8 19.32 4.88 22.44
N ALA A 9 19.76 5.74 23.34
CA ALA A 9 20.10 7.10 23.04
C ALA A 9 21.53 7.11 22.47
N SER A 10 21.68 7.42 21.19
CA SER A 10 22.98 7.74 20.60
C SER A 10 22.78 8.92 19.68
N GLY A 11 23.34 10.07 20.12
CA GLY A 11 23.40 11.28 19.32
C GLY A 11 24.28 11.04 18.08
N VAL A 12 23.69 11.16 16.91
CA VAL A 12 24.41 11.22 15.64
C VAL A 12 24.32 12.65 15.13
N THR A 13 25.45 13.33 15.13
CA THR A 13 25.62 14.63 14.50
C THR A 13 25.66 14.41 12.99
N VAL A 14 24.60 14.82 12.28
CA VAL A 14 24.55 14.78 10.82
C VAL A 14 25.18 16.06 10.28
N ALA A 15 26.35 15.93 9.65
CA ALA A 15 26.95 17.01 8.86
C ALA A 15 26.22 17.08 7.51
N LEU A 16 25.51 18.18 7.27
CA LEU A 16 24.87 18.50 6.00
C LEU A 16 25.92 18.97 4.99
N PHE A 17 26.28 18.12 4.04
CA PHE A 17 26.97 18.54 2.82
C PHE A 17 25.95 18.92 1.76
N SER A 18 25.82 20.23 1.53
CA SER A 18 25.07 20.79 0.41
C SER A 18 25.85 20.63 -0.89
N PHE A 19 25.51 19.65 -1.71
CA PHE A 19 25.90 19.64 -3.13
C PHE A 19 24.74 20.16 -3.95
N GLY A 20 24.77 21.45 -4.27
CA GLY A 20 23.91 22.07 -5.25
C GLY A 20 24.42 21.81 -6.67
N ALA A 21 23.71 21.01 -7.43
CA ALA A 21 23.70 21.08 -8.88
C ALA A 21 22.24 21.03 -9.33
N PRO A 22 21.77 21.97 -10.17
CA PRO A 22 20.40 21.94 -10.64
C PRO A 22 20.26 20.82 -11.69
N LEU A 23 19.55 19.75 -11.33
CA LEU A 23 18.95 18.86 -12.35
C LEU A 23 17.85 19.67 -13.04
N GLN A 24 18.13 20.17 -14.23
CA GLN A 24 17.09 20.61 -15.16
C GLN A 24 16.32 19.37 -15.63
N ALA A 25 15.24 19.04 -14.93
CA ALA A 25 14.20 18.19 -15.47
C ALA A 25 13.51 19.00 -16.59
N ALA A 26 13.57 18.50 -17.83
CA ALA A 26 12.75 19.02 -18.90
C ALA A 26 11.29 18.97 -18.46
N GLY A 27 10.75 20.12 -18.10
CA GLY A 27 9.37 20.28 -17.69
C GLY A 27 8.48 20.09 -18.89
N ALA A 28 7.73 19.01 -18.94
CA ALA A 28 6.45 19.03 -19.62
C ALA A 28 5.63 20.14 -18.95
N ALA A 29 5.22 21.13 -19.72
CA ALA A 29 4.38 22.23 -19.24
C ALA A 29 3.16 21.63 -18.56
N ALA A 30 3.05 21.80 -17.23
CA ALA A 30 1.85 21.47 -16.50
C ALA A 30 0.75 22.37 -17.05
N THR A 31 -0.22 21.78 -17.72
CA THR A 31 -1.45 22.48 -18.06
C THR A 31 -2.16 22.78 -16.76
N THR A 32 -2.26 24.05 -16.40
CA THR A 32 -2.90 24.54 -15.18
C THR A 32 -4.43 24.54 -15.27
N ASP A 33 -5.01 23.82 -16.19
CA ASP A 33 -6.46 23.74 -16.33
C ASP A 33 -7.04 22.73 -15.35
N HIS A 34 -7.62 23.28 -14.28
CA HIS A 34 -8.51 22.54 -13.39
C HIS A 34 -9.86 22.35 -14.10
N PRO A 35 -10.18 21.16 -14.59
CA PRO A 35 -11.44 20.97 -15.29
C PRO A 35 -12.61 21.19 -14.34
N ASP A 36 -13.58 21.98 -14.77
CA ASP A 36 -14.87 22.09 -14.10
C ASP A 36 -15.87 21.14 -14.77
N PHE A 37 -16.04 19.96 -14.16
CA PHE A 37 -16.92 18.91 -14.69
C PHE A 37 -18.40 19.32 -14.68
N THR A 38 -18.80 20.29 -13.87
CA THR A 38 -20.18 20.80 -13.86
C THR A 38 -20.48 21.70 -15.08
N LYS A 39 -19.43 22.15 -15.78
CA LYS A 39 -19.49 22.97 -17.00
C LYS A 39 -19.03 22.22 -18.25
N GLY A 40 -18.96 20.89 -18.17
CA GLY A 40 -18.55 20.08 -19.33
C GLY A 40 -17.03 19.93 -19.48
N GLY A 41 -16.26 20.22 -18.43
CA GLY A 41 -14.83 19.91 -18.40
C GLY A 41 -14.59 18.40 -18.54
N GLU A 42 -13.47 18.04 -19.14
CA GLU A 42 -13.08 16.63 -19.36
C GLU A 42 -11.78 16.30 -18.60
N ILE A 43 -11.58 15.03 -18.29
CA ILE A 43 -10.30 14.55 -17.76
C ILE A 43 -9.22 14.80 -18.81
N PRO A 44 -8.11 15.51 -18.48
CA PRO A 44 -7.05 15.80 -19.43
C PRO A 44 -6.49 14.55 -20.08
N ALA A 45 -6.19 14.62 -21.37
CA ALA A 45 -5.63 13.50 -22.12
C ALA A 45 -4.34 12.98 -21.45
N GLY A 46 -4.28 11.68 -21.20
CA GLY A 46 -3.15 11.04 -20.50
C GLY A 46 -3.20 11.08 -18.97
N ALA A 47 -4.14 11.81 -18.36
CA ALA A 47 -4.33 11.84 -16.91
C ALA A 47 -5.15 10.62 -16.44
N THR A 48 -4.57 9.42 -16.56
CA THR A 48 -5.26 8.15 -16.31
C THR A 48 -5.35 7.74 -14.84
N HIS A 49 -4.65 8.45 -13.95
CA HIS A 49 -4.64 8.12 -12.53
C HIS A 49 -5.93 8.57 -11.85
N ASP A 50 -6.68 7.63 -11.32
CA ASP A 50 -7.83 7.86 -10.45
C ASP A 50 -7.60 7.32 -9.04
N TRP A 51 -8.41 7.74 -8.11
CA TRP A 51 -8.27 7.46 -6.69
C TRP A 51 -9.36 6.50 -6.22
N ASN A 52 -8.96 5.55 -5.38
CA ASN A 52 -9.92 4.75 -4.63
C ASN A 52 -10.57 5.63 -3.54
N LEU A 53 -11.89 5.69 -3.51
CA LEU A 53 -12.65 6.49 -2.54
C LEU A 53 -13.02 5.69 -1.27
N GLY A 54 -12.18 4.72 -0.92
CA GLY A 54 -12.27 3.95 0.32
C GLY A 54 -13.49 3.02 0.37
N PRO A 55 -14.16 2.92 1.52
CA PRO A 55 -15.26 1.97 1.74
C PRO A 55 -16.53 2.31 0.95
N THR A 56 -16.54 3.37 0.15
CA THR A 56 -17.66 3.69 -0.74
C THR A 56 -17.80 2.68 -1.87
N GLY A 57 -16.70 2.04 -2.30
CA GLY A 57 -16.65 1.19 -3.49
C GLY A 57 -16.62 1.95 -4.80
N ALA A 58 -16.46 3.28 -4.74
CA ALA A 58 -16.27 4.11 -5.93
C ALA A 58 -14.79 4.42 -6.16
N ARG A 59 -14.47 4.73 -7.41
CA ARG A 59 -13.22 5.38 -7.81
C ARG A 59 -13.55 6.74 -8.43
N GLY A 60 -12.63 7.68 -8.32
CA GLY A 60 -12.84 9.00 -8.90
C GLY A 60 -11.55 9.67 -9.29
N TRP A 61 -11.63 10.43 -10.38
CA TRP A 61 -10.58 11.32 -10.81
C TRP A 61 -10.73 12.67 -10.13
N MET A 62 -9.63 13.26 -9.73
CA MET A 62 -9.57 14.65 -9.26
C MET A 62 -8.27 15.29 -9.74
N TYR A 63 -8.28 16.59 -9.91
CA TYR A 63 -7.07 17.32 -10.26
C TYR A 63 -5.94 17.03 -9.28
N SER A 64 -4.74 16.81 -9.80
CA SER A 64 -3.55 16.65 -8.97
C SER A 64 -2.32 17.21 -9.65
N ASN A 65 -1.46 17.87 -8.87
CA ASN A 65 -0.12 18.24 -9.27
C ASN A 65 0.85 17.32 -8.56
N LYS A 66 1.56 16.47 -9.31
CA LYS A 66 2.50 15.46 -8.74
C LYS A 66 1.87 14.62 -7.61
N LEU A 67 0.61 14.19 -7.79
CA LEU A 67 -0.19 13.44 -6.82
C LEU A 67 -0.67 14.25 -5.60
N GLU A 68 -0.45 15.55 -5.55
CA GLU A 68 -1.04 16.45 -4.58
C GLU A 68 -2.39 16.97 -5.08
N THR A 69 -3.44 16.82 -4.29
CA THR A 69 -4.83 17.15 -4.64
C THR A 69 -5.40 18.32 -3.83
N SER A 70 -4.57 19.07 -3.13
CA SER A 70 -4.98 20.20 -2.29
C SER A 70 -5.73 21.31 -3.02
N GLU A 71 -5.52 21.44 -4.33
CA GLU A 71 -6.21 22.40 -5.19
C GLU A 71 -7.46 21.85 -5.87
N ALA A 72 -7.72 20.55 -5.80
CA ALA A 72 -8.94 19.97 -6.33
C ALA A 72 -10.17 20.47 -5.56
N ARG A 73 -11.31 20.54 -6.26
CA ARG A 73 -12.60 20.93 -5.65
C ARG A 73 -13.74 20.02 -6.11
N GLN A 74 -13.42 19.04 -6.94
CA GLN A 74 -14.37 18.11 -7.53
C GLN A 74 -13.76 16.72 -7.61
N ILE A 75 -14.58 15.68 -7.44
CA ILE A 75 -14.22 14.30 -7.72
C ILE A 75 -15.15 13.81 -8.82
N TYR A 76 -14.60 13.51 -10.00
CA TYR A 76 -15.34 12.90 -11.10
C TYR A 76 -15.34 11.39 -10.92
N VAL A 77 -16.52 10.78 -10.72
CA VAL A 77 -16.66 9.34 -10.51
C VAL A 77 -16.32 8.60 -11.81
N THR A 78 -15.30 7.74 -11.76
CA THR A 78 -14.82 6.97 -12.90
C THR A 78 -15.35 5.54 -12.90
N GLN A 79 -15.57 4.97 -11.71
CA GLN A 79 -16.03 3.60 -11.55
C GLN A 79 -16.82 3.42 -10.24
N VAL A 80 -17.78 2.51 -10.25
CA VAL A 80 -18.52 2.05 -9.07
C VAL A 80 -18.48 0.52 -9.05
N GLU A 81 -18.12 -0.07 -7.92
CA GLU A 81 -18.08 -1.52 -7.72
C GLU A 81 -19.48 -2.03 -7.41
N GLU A 82 -19.91 -3.09 -8.11
CA GLU A 82 -21.21 -3.75 -7.91
C GLU A 82 -21.34 -4.25 -6.46
N GLY A 83 -22.51 -4.05 -5.86
CA GLY A 83 -22.79 -4.44 -4.47
C GLY A 83 -22.09 -3.57 -3.40
N SER A 84 -21.39 -2.50 -3.80
CA SER A 84 -20.78 -1.55 -2.87
C SER A 84 -21.79 -0.51 -2.34
N PRO A 85 -21.46 0.24 -1.28
CA PRO A 85 -22.31 1.33 -0.79
C PRO A 85 -22.63 2.39 -1.85
N ALA A 86 -21.78 2.57 -2.86
CA ALA A 86 -22.01 3.50 -3.95
C ALA A 86 -22.92 2.93 -5.05
N ASP A 87 -23.09 1.61 -5.13
CA ASP A 87 -23.88 0.97 -6.14
C ASP A 87 -25.37 1.39 -6.07
N GLY A 88 -25.95 1.73 -7.21
CA GLY A 88 -27.30 2.27 -7.28
C GLY A 88 -27.48 3.71 -6.80
N VAL A 89 -26.45 4.32 -6.16
CA VAL A 89 -26.47 5.72 -5.68
C VAL A 89 -25.60 6.61 -6.56
N LEU A 90 -24.36 6.19 -6.81
CA LEU A 90 -23.43 6.86 -7.73
C LEU A 90 -23.33 6.08 -9.04
N GLN A 91 -22.87 6.77 -10.08
CA GLN A 91 -22.52 6.15 -11.36
C GLN A 91 -21.33 6.88 -11.98
N PRO A 92 -20.59 6.25 -12.91
CA PRO A 92 -19.57 6.94 -13.69
C PRO A 92 -20.16 8.18 -14.38
N GLY A 93 -19.43 9.29 -14.30
CA GLY A 93 -19.89 10.60 -14.80
C GLY A 93 -20.53 11.50 -13.73
N ASP A 94 -20.85 11.00 -12.55
CA ASP A 94 -21.22 11.87 -11.43
C ASP A 94 -20.04 12.72 -10.96
N VAL A 95 -20.32 13.91 -10.45
CA VAL A 95 -19.32 14.75 -9.81
C VAL A 95 -19.66 14.94 -8.34
N ILE A 96 -18.75 14.57 -7.47
CA ILE A 96 -18.88 14.84 -6.03
C ILE A 96 -18.26 16.21 -5.79
N LEU A 97 -19.07 17.14 -5.29
CA LEU A 97 -18.72 18.53 -5.05
C LEU A 97 -18.41 18.82 -3.57
N GLY A 98 -18.76 17.90 -2.67
CA GLY A 98 -18.57 18.11 -1.25
C GLY A 98 -19.20 17.01 -0.40
N VAL A 99 -19.12 17.18 0.92
CA VAL A 99 -19.58 16.24 1.93
C VAL A 99 -20.35 16.97 3.04
N ALA A 100 -21.30 16.29 3.67
CA ALA A 100 -22.08 16.81 4.81
C ALA A 100 -22.70 18.21 4.52
N GLY A 101 -23.16 18.43 3.29
CA GLY A 101 -23.76 19.69 2.86
C GLY A 101 -22.78 20.84 2.61
N GLN A 102 -21.48 20.61 2.72
CA GLN A 102 -20.44 21.62 2.48
C GLN A 102 -19.65 21.28 1.21
N PRO A 103 -19.49 22.22 0.26
CA PRO A 103 -18.57 22.06 -0.86
C PRO A 103 -17.13 21.84 -0.39
N PHE A 104 -16.33 21.12 -1.17
CA PHE A 104 -14.90 20.99 -0.89
C PHE A 104 -14.20 22.34 -0.87
N ALA A 105 -13.59 22.68 0.25
CA ALA A 105 -12.83 23.90 0.45
C ALA A 105 -11.32 23.68 0.36
N TYR A 106 -10.87 22.46 0.58
CA TYR A 106 -9.47 22.04 0.55
C TYR A 106 -9.31 20.71 -0.23
N ASP A 107 -8.44 19.82 0.17
CA ASP A 107 -8.18 18.52 -0.45
C ASP A 107 -9.39 17.59 -0.30
N PRO A 108 -10.07 17.21 -1.40
CA PRO A 108 -11.25 16.36 -1.34
C PRO A 108 -10.98 14.99 -0.74
N ARG A 109 -9.75 14.44 -0.86
CA ARG A 109 -9.40 13.15 -0.23
C ARG A 109 -9.41 13.27 1.30
N THR A 110 -8.87 14.38 1.80
CA THR A 110 -8.84 14.64 3.24
C THR A 110 -10.24 14.89 3.79
N GLU A 111 -11.04 15.72 3.10
CA GLU A 111 -12.40 16.04 3.54
C GLU A 111 -13.34 14.83 3.43
N LEU A 112 -13.29 14.09 2.32
CA LEU A 112 -14.03 12.84 2.16
C LEU A 112 -13.61 11.80 3.20
N GLY A 113 -12.30 11.64 3.44
CA GLY A 113 -11.78 10.69 4.43
C GLY A 113 -12.27 10.99 5.85
N LYS A 114 -12.33 12.27 6.24
CA LYS A 114 -12.91 12.71 7.53
C LYS A 114 -14.41 12.41 7.60
N ALA A 115 -15.16 12.69 6.52
CA ALA A 115 -16.59 12.43 6.47
C ALA A 115 -16.90 10.92 6.52
N ILE A 116 -16.11 10.08 5.85
CA ILE A 116 -16.18 8.62 5.95
C ILE A 116 -15.96 8.18 7.40
N GLY A 117 -14.89 8.66 8.03
CA GLY A 117 -14.58 8.32 9.41
C GLY A 117 -15.69 8.72 10.39
N ALA A 118 -16.30 9.88 10.18
CA ALA A 118 -17.44 10.35 10.97
C ALA A 118 -18.70 9.48 10.75
N ALA A 119 -19.00 9.13 9.50
CA ALA A 119 -20.13 8.25 9.17
C ALA A 119 -19.96 6.85 9.79
N GLU A 120 -18.76 6.26 9.67
CA GLU A 120 -18.44 4.96 10.28
C GLU A 120 -18.51 4.95 11.80
N ALA A 121 -18.27 6.12 12.44
CA ALA A 121 -18.36 6.28 13.87
C ALA A 121 -19.80 6.48 14.38
N ALA A 122 -20.73 6.86 13.50
CA ALA A 122 -22.12 7.16 13.83
C ALA A 122 -23.08 6.10 13.27
N ASP A 123 -23.93 6.49 12.33
CA ASP A 123 -24.98 5.65 11.76
C ASP A 123 -24.66 5.10 10.36
N GLY A 124 -23.44 5.32 9.90
CA GLY A 124 -22.97 4.88 8.57
C GLY A 124 -23.41 5.76 7.42
N LYS A 125 -24.17 6.83 7.64
CA LYS A 125 -24.67 7.69 6.56
C LYS A 125 -23.62 8.70 6.13
N LEU A 126 -23.12 8.52 4.90
CA LEU A 126 -22.23 9.46 4.24
C LEU A 126 -23.03 10.30 3.25
N ALA A 127 -23.34 11.55 3.60
CA ALA A 127 -24.02 12.49 2.74
C ALA A 127 -23.01 13.21 1.81
N LEU A 128 -23.21 13.10 0.51
CA LEU A 128 -22.41 13.72 -0.54
C LEU A 128 -23.22 14.80 -1.27
N ILE A 129 -22.59 15.89 -1.67
CA ILE A 129 -23.15 16.79 -2.67
C ILE A 129 -22.77 16.20 -4.05
N ARG A 130 -23.73 15.59 -4.73
CA ARG A 130 -23.55 14.98 -6.04
C ARG A 130 -24.16 15.86 -7.13
N TRP A 131 -23.39 16.17 -8.15
CA TRP A 131 -23.89 16.80 -9.38
C TRP A 131 -24.08 15.70 -10.44
N ARG A 132 -25.25 15.73 -11.09
CA ARG A 132 -25.62 14.84 -12.18
C ARG A 132 -26.64 15.56 -13.08
N ASN A 133 -26.45 15.50 -14.42
CA ASN A 133 -27.40 16.07 -15.41
C ASN A 133 -27.79 17.51 -15.14
N GLY A 134 -26.81 18.37 -14.82
CA GLY A 134 -27.05 19.81 -14.63
C GLY A 134 -27.55 20.21 -13.24
N ALA A 135 -27.73 19.29 -12.31
CA ALA A 135 -28.25 19.59 -10.99
C ALA A 135 -27.38 18.99 -9.85
N ALA A 136 -27.18 19.80 -8.81
CA ALA A 136 -26.57 19.32 -7.56
C ALA A 136 -27.68 18.82 -6.61
N THR A 137 -27.49 17.61 -6.08
CA THR A 137 -28.41 16.95 -5.13
C THR A 137 -27.64 16.29 -4.02
N THR A 138 -28.29 16.03 -2.89
CA THR A 138 -27.70 15.20 -1.84
C THR A 138 -27.87 13.72 -2.21
N ALA A 139 -26.74 12.99 -2.23
CA ALA A 139 -26.72 11.54 -2.32
C ALA A 139 -26.20 10.97 -0.98
N VAL A 140 -26.86 9.94 -0.47
CA VAL A 140 -26.49 9.32 0.81
C VAL A 140 -26.06 7.89 0.56
N LEU A 141 -24.82 7.58 0.96
CA LEU A 141 -24.29 6.21 0.94
C LEU A 141 -24.40 5.61 2.33
N GLN A 142 -24.75 4.32 2.40
CA GLN A 142 -24.79 3.59 3.66
C GLN A 142 -23.50 2.81 3.83
N LEU A 143 -22.58 3.31 4.64
CA LEU A 143 -21.33 2.67 5.00
C LEU A 143 -21.56 1.67 6.16
N ARG A 144 -20.58 0.77 6.31
CA ARG A 144 -20.53 -0.09 7.49
C ARG A 144 -20.16 0.71 8.73
N ILE A 145 -20.89 0.53 9.84
CA ILE A 145 -20.55 1.13 11.13
C ILE A 145 -19.36 0.36 11.71
N LEU A 146 -18.24 1.04 11.92
CA LEU A 146 -17.01 0.47 12.48
C LEU A 146 -16.64 1.09 13.84
N GLY A 147 -17.32 2.16 14.25
CA GLY A 147 -17.00 2.95 15.43
C GLY A 147 -15.92 4.01 15.18
N ALA A 148 -15.57 4.74 16.23
CA ALA A 148 -14.46 5.71 16.21
C ALA A 148 -13.12 5.03 16.50
N TYR A 149 -12.02 5.65 16.04
CA TYR A 149 -10.70 5.27 16.51
C TYR A 149 -10.50 5.66 17.98
N SER A 150 -9.87 4.78 18.76
CA SER A 150 -9.44 5.15 20.11
C SER A 150 -8.23 6.09 20.05
N PRO A 151 -7.95 6.86 21.14
CA PRO A 151 -6.76 7.70 21.22
C PRO A 151 -5.44 6.92 21.08
N THR A 152 -5.46 5.62 21.36
CA THR A 152 -4.30 4.72 21.28
C THR A 152 -4.21 3.97 19.96
N ALA A 153 -5.07 4.28 18.97
CA ALA A 153 -5.04 3.60 17.69
C ALA A 153 -3.60 3.57 17.08
N PRO A 154 -3.21 2.45 16.48
CA PRO A 154 -3.99 1.23 16.20
C PRO A 154 -4.10 0.26 17.40
N PHE A 155 -3.41 0.53 18.53
CA PHE A 155 -3.39 -0.32 19.71
C PHE A 155 -4.63 -0.07 20.58
N ASP A 156 -5.14 -1.14 21.21
CA ASP A 156 -6.35 -1.10 22.06
C ASP A 156 -7.54 -0.36 21.41
N CYS A 157 -7.67 -0.54 20.10
CA CYS A 157 -8.68 0.11 19.28
C CYS A 157 -9.62 -0.91 18.63
N PRO A 158 -10.90 -0.98 19.03
CA PRO A 158 -11.87 -1.91 18.44
C PRO A 158 -12.04 -1.71 16.92
N LYS A 159 -12.05 -0.46 16.45
CA LYS A 159 -12.12 -0.15 15.02
C LYS A 159 -10.91 -0.70 14.25
N SER A 160 -9.69 -0.49 14.76
CA SER A 160 -8.47 -1.01 14.13
C SER A 160 -8.49 -2.54 14.06
N ARG A 161 -8.93 -3.20 15.13
CA ARG A 161 -9.10 -4.66 15.15
C ARG A 161 -10.10 -5.12 14.10
N ARG A 162 -11.24 -4.46 14.01
CA ARG A 162 -12.28 -4.81 13.02
C ARG A 162 -11.81 -4.63 11.59
N ILE A 163 -11.07 -3.57 11.30
CA ILE A 163 -10.45 -3.33 9.99
C ILE A 163 -9.44 -4.43 9.66
N LEU A 164 -8.60 -4.82 10.62
CA LEU A 164 -7.64 -5.91 10.46
C LEU A 164 -8.36 -7.23 10.13
N GLU A 165 -9.39 -7.60 10.89
CA GLU A 165 -10.19 -8.81 10.64
C GLU A 165 -10.76 -8.83 9.21
N LEU A 166 -11.43 -7.75 8.80
CA LEU A 166 -12.03 -7.61 7.47
C LEU A 166 -10.98 -7.63 6.36
N GLY A 167 -9.84 -6.98 6.60
CA GLY A 167 -8.71 -6.98 5.68
C GLY A 167 -8.13 -8.38 5.48
N CYS A 168 -7.88 -9.11 6.57
CA CYS A 168 -7.40 -10.49 6.52
C CYS A 168 -8.39 -11.43 5.82
N GLU A 169 -9.69 -11.29 6.09
CA GLU A 169 -10.73 -12.07 5.40
C GLU A 169 -10.75 -11.79 3.89
N ALA A 170 -10.68 -10.52 3.49
CA ALA A 170 -10.64 -10.14 2.08
C ALA A 170 -9.38 -10.65 1.39
N LEU A 171 -8.22 -10.50 2.05
CA LEU A 171 -6.94 -10.99 1.55
C LEU A 171 -6.95 -12.51 1.40
N ALA A 172 -7.44 -13.23 2.39
CA ALA A 172 -7.55 -14.69 2.35
C ALA A 172 -8.45 -15.17 1.20
N ARG A 173 -9.58 -14.47 0.95
CA ARG A 173 -10.43 -14.78 -0.21
C ARG A 173 -9.68 -14.60 -1.53
N LYS A 174 -8.96 -13.49 -1.70
CA LYS A 174 -8.14 -13.23 -2.91
C LYS A 174 -7.05 -14.28 -3.10
N MET A 175 -6.33 -14.63 -2.04
CA MET A 175 -5.27 -15.64 -2.09
C MET A 175 -5.84 -17.04 -2.43
N LYS A 176 -6.99 -17.41 -1.90
CA LYS A 176 -7.68 -18.67 -2.26
C LYS A 176 -8.11 -18.70 -3.72
N ALA A 177 -8.64 -17.59 -4.23
CA ALA A 177 -9.08 -17.50 -5.62
C ALA A 177 -7.90 -17.56 -6.62
N ASN A 178 -6.76 -17.01 -6.27
CA ASN A 178 -5.54 -17.05 -7.09
C ASN A 178 -4.28 -17.08 -6.23
N PRO A 179 -3.84 -18.26 -5.75
CA PRO A 179 -2.70 -18.39 -4.86
C PRO A 179 -1.37 -17.93 -5.46
N ALA A 180 -1.26 -17.95 -6.78
CA ALA A 180 -0.06 -17.55 -7.51
C ALA A 180 -0.05 -16.06 -7.91
N ALA A 181 -1.10 -15.29 -7.56
CA ALA A 181 -1.20 -13.89 -7.95
C ALA A 181 -0.08 -13.03 -7.32
N GLY A 182 0.47 -12.15 -8.14
CA GLY A 182 1.51 -11.22 -7.71
C GLY A 182 2.94 -11.76 -7.87
N ASN A 183 3.88 -10.86 -7.68
CA ASN A 183 5.31 -11.17 -7.67
C ASN A 183 5.79 -11.64 -6.29
N GLY A 184 7.08 -11.92 -6.16
CA GLY A 184 7.67 -12.40 -4.91
C GLY A 184 7.45 -11.47 -3.71
N ILE A 185 7.46 -10.16 -3.91
CA ILE A 185 7.18 -9.18 -2.87
C ILE A 185 5.73 -9.28 -2.42
N THR A 186 4.79 -9.17 -3.37
CA THR A 186 3.35 -9.19 -3.08
C THR A 186 2.94 -10.49 -2.39
N ARG A 187 3.40 -11.63 -2.89
CA ARG A 187 3.10 -12.95 -2.31
C ARG A 187 3.61 -13.07 -0.88
N SER A 188 4.85 -12.66 -0.63
CA SER A 188 5.45 -12.69 0.71
C SER A 188 4.75 -11.75 1.68
N LEU A 189 4.46 -10.50 1.28
CA LEU A 189 3.77 -9.53 2.14
C LEU A 189 2.34 -9.96 2.45
N ASN A 190 1.62 -10.55 1.50
CA ASN A 190 0.27 -11.08 1.73
C ASN A 190 0.30 -12.21 2.77
N ALA A 191 1.24 -13.13 2.66
CA ALA A 191 1.39 -14.22 3.63
C ALA A 191 1.81 -13.70 5.00
N LEU A 192 2.75 -12.76 5.08
CA LEU A 192 3.19 -12.11 6.32
C LEU A 192 2.03 -11.37 7.00
N ALA A 193 1.17 -10.68 6.25
CA ALA A 193 0.01 -10.00 6.80
C ALA A 193 -0.97 -10.99 7.47
N LEU A 194 -1.23 -12.14 6.83
CA LEU A 194 -2.07 -13.19 7.43
C LEU A 194 -1.39 -13.86 8.63
N LEU A 195 -0.08 -14.09 8.57
CA LEU A 195 0.69 -14.65 9.68
C LEU A 195 0.67 -13.73 10.90
N ALA A 196 0.89 -12.43 10.68
CA ALA A 196 0.90 -11.40 11.72
C ALA A 196 -0.47 -11.21 12.40
N SER A 197 -1.56 -11.63 11.77
CA SER A 197 -2.90 -11.63 12.43
C SER A 197 -2.97 -12.55 13.63
N GLY A 198 -2.10 -13.56 13.72
CA GLY A 198 -2.11 -14.59 14.76
C GLY A 198 -3.23 -15.62 14.63
N GLU A 199 -4.07 -15.52 13.59
CA GLU A 199 -5.25 -16.36 13.40
C GLU A 199 -4.87 -17.70 12.73
N SER A 200 -4.97 -18.79 13.46
CA SER A 200 -4.61 -20.13 12.99
C SER A 200 -5.36 -20.59 11.72
N LYS A 201 -6.57 -20.07 11.50
CA LYS A 201 -7.37 -20.35 10.29
C LYS A 201 -6.68 -19.97 8.98
N TYR A 202 -5.69 -19.06 9.02
CA TYR A 202 -4.94 -18.61 7.84
C TYR A 202 -3.63 -19.38 7.62
N LEU A 203 -3.17 -20.16 8.59
CA LEU A 203 -1.90 -20.91 8.48
C LEU A 203 -1.81 -21.80 7.22
N PRO A 204 -2.88 -22.48 6.76
CA PRO A 204 -2.80 -23.26 5.52
C PRO A 204 -2.44 -22.42 4.30
N LEU A 205 -3.03 -21.20 4.17
CA LEU A 205 -2.72 -20.27 3.07
C LEU A 205 -1.29 -19.70 3.18
N VAL A 206 -0.87 -19.37 4.40
CA VAL A 206 0.49 -18.90 4.67
C VAL A 206 1.48 -19.98 4.29
N ARG A 207 1.24 -21.23 4.71
CA ARG A 207 2.10 -22.37 4.41
C ARG A 207 2.26 -22.63 2.91
N GLU A 208 1.21 -22.52 2.13
CA GLU A 208 1.29 -22.62 0.67
C GLU A 208 2.27 -21.61 0.08
N GLN A 209 2.27 -20.36 0.58
CA GLN A 209 3.20 -19.34 0.14
C GLN A 209 4.63 -19.60 0.66
N VAL A 210 4.78 -20.16 1.85
CA VAL A 210 6.08 -20.60 2.39
C VAL A 210 6.67 -21.74 1.57
N GLU A 211 5.87 -22.72 1.15
CA GLU A 211 6.31 -23.82 0.26
C GLU A 211 6.74 -23.31 -1.11
N TRP A 212 6.08 -22.27 -1.62
CA TRP A 212 6.53 -21.56 -2.82
C TRP A 212 7.82 -20.79 -2.56
N ALA A 213 7.91 -20.04 -1.47
CA ALA A 213 9.08 -19.24 -1.08
C ALA A 213 10.32 -20.12 -0.90
N ALA A 214 10.17 -21.30 -0.27
CA ALA A 214 11.23 -22.28 -0.08
C ALA A 214 11.87 -22.76 -1.40
N LYS A 215 11.09 -22.84 -2.46
CA LYS A 215 11.56 -23.25 -3.80
C LYS A 215 12.04 -22.09 -4.66
N TYR A 216 11.98 -20.86 -4.13
CA TYR A 216 12.34 -19.68 -4.93
C TYR A 216 13.82 -19.72 -5.33
N SER A 217 14.07 -19.45 -6.60
CA SER A 217 15.38 -19.30 -7.18
C SER A 217 15.29 -18.40 -8.41
N ASP A 218 16.28 -17.54 -8.63
CA ASP A 218 16.39 -16.74 -9.84
C ASP A 218 17.83 -16.81 -10.40
N PRO A 219 18.21 -17.95 -11.01
CA PRO A 219 19.56 -18.18 -11.52
C PRO A 219 19.94 -17.21 -12.66
N GLN A 220 18.93 -16.64 -13.35
CA GLN A 220 19.16 -15.67 -14.43
C GLN A 220 19.44 -14.27 -13.90
N ARG A 221 19.26 -14.04 -12.59
CA ARG A 221 19.45 -12.73 -11.94
C ARG A 221 18.77 -11.61 -12.72
N ARG A 222 17.49 -11.80 -13.03
CA ARG A 222 16.67 -10.83 -13.73
C ARG A 222 16.67 -9.49 -12.99
N ASP A 223 16.24 -8.45 -13.66
CA ASP A 223 16.14 -7.14 -13.04
C ASP A 223 15.30 -7.17 -11.75
N LEU A 224 15.73 -6.44 -10.74
CA LEU A 224 15.07 -6.34 -9.42
C LEU A 224 15.07 -7.66 -8.61
N HIS A 225 15.86 -8.68 -8.95
CA HIS A 225 15.78 -9.96 -8.24
C HIS A 225 16.13 -9.83 -6.74
N SER A 226 17.05 -8.95 -6.35
CA SER A 226 17.38 -8.69 -4.94
C SER A 226 16.18 -8.18 -4.13
N TRP A 227 15.23 -7.50 -4.78
CA TRP A 227 14.00 -7.02 -4.14
C TRP A 227 13.08 -8.15 -3.69
N PHE A 228 13.14 -9.31 -4.33
CA PHE A 228 12.31 -10.46 -3.96
C PHE A 228 12.90 -11.25 -2.80
N TYR A 229 14.23 -11.34 -2.72
CA TYR A 229 14.91 -12.17 -1.74
C TYR A 229 14.66 -11.72 -0.29
N GLY A 230 14.66 -10.42 -0.01
CA GLY A 230 14.39 -9.90 1.33
C GLY A 230 13.02 -10.32 1.87
N PRO A 231 11.91 -9.96 1.23
CA PRO A 231 10.57 -10.37 1.65
C PRO A 231 10.36 -11.89 1.71
N ILE A 232 10.96 -12.64 0.80
CA ILE A 232 10.90 -14.11 0.78
C ILE A 232 11.62 -14.70 2.01
N ASN A 233 12.81 -14.22 2.31
CA ASN A 233 13.58 -14.69 3.45
C ASN A 233 12.92 -14.32 4.77
N ILE A 234 12.35 -13.11 4.88
CA ILE A 234 11.55 -12.68 6.02
C ILE A 234 10.35 -13.62 6.21
N LEU A 235 9.63 -13.95 5.14
CA LEU A 235 8.49 -14.87 5.23
C LEU A 235 8.88 -16.24 5.78
N LEU A 236 9.99 -16.82 5.31
CA LEU A 236 10.49 -18.11 5.80
C LEU A 236 10.87 -18.02 7.26
N ALA A 237 11.64 -17.00 7.67
CA ALA A 237 12.08 -16.81 9.04
C ALA A 237 10.89 -16.62 10.00
N GLU A 238 9.99 -15.69 9.70
CA GLU A 238 8.82 -15.39 10.53
C GLU A 238 7.87 -16.59 10.65
N TYR A 239 7.68 -17.35 9.57
CA TYR A 239 6.88 -18.57 9.62
C TYR A 239 7.48 -19.62 10.54
N ILE A 240 8.79 -19.85 10.46
CA ILE A 240 9.49 -20.81 11.34
C ILE A 240 9.41 -20.34 12.79
N LEU A 241 9.62 -19.05 13.05
CA LEU A 241 9.53 -18.47 14.40
C LEU A 241 8.11 -18.59 14.99
N ALA A 242 7.09 -18.34 14.17
CA ALA A 242 5.70 -18.36 14.62
C ALA A 242 5.15 -19.79 14.83
N THR A 243 5.59 -20.76 14.03
CA THR A 243 5.00 -22.10 14.00
C THR A 243 5.90 -23.19 14.61
N GLY A 244 7.20 -22.95 14.71
CA GLY A 244 8.19 -23.97 15.07
C GLY A 244 8.46 -25.00 13.96
N ASP A 245 7.97 -24.78 12.74
CA ASP A 245 8.11 -25.71 11.62
C ASP A 245 9.53 -25.66 11.01
N ARG A 246 10.42 -26.46 11.55
CA ARG A 246 11.84 -26.46 11.18
C ARG A 246 12.15 -27.12 9.83
N ARG A 247 11.16 -27.68 9.13
CA ARG A 247 11.37 -28.32 7.82
C ARG A 247 11.89 -27.35 6.76
N PHE A 248 11.61 -26.05 6.91
CA PHE A 248 12.05 -25.01 6.00
C PHE A 248 13.39 -24.36 6.36
N LEU A 249 14.07 -24.81 7.44
CA LEU A 249 15.38 -24.28 7.81
C LEU A 249 16.45 -24.44 6.71
N PRO A 250 16.54 -25.58 5.99
CA PRO A 250 17.52 -25.70 4.91
C PRO A 250 17.28 -24.70 3.76
N ASP A 251 16.02 -24.39 3.47
CA ASP A 251 15.66 -23.42 2.44
C ASP A 251 15.93 -21.99 2.90
N LEU A 252 15.62 -21.68 4.16
CA LEU A 252 15.98 -20.41 4.79
C LEU A 252 17.50 -20.19 4.73
N GLU A 253 18.30 -21.19 5.13
CA GLU A 253 19.75 -21.12 5.06
C GLU A 253 20.25 -20.89 3.64
N ARG A 254 19.73 -21.63 2.66
CA ARG A 254 20.10 -21.47 1.25
C ARG A 254 19.86 -20.06 0.77
N ILE A 255 18.65 -19.49 1.00
CA ILE A 255 18.29 -18.14 0.56
C ILE A 255 19.12 -17.10 1.33
N THR A 256 19.31 -17.27 2.63
CA THR A 256 20.17 -16.41 3.46
C THR A 256 21.59 -16.37 2.90
N MET A 257 22.15 -17.52 2.56
CA MET A 257 23.50 -17.58 1.99
C MET A 257 23.59 -16.97 0.58
N GLU A 258 22.54 -17.06 -0.24
CA GLU A 258 22.47 -16.34 -1.52
C GLU A 258 22.47 -14.82 -1.31
N ILE A 259 21.74 -14.32 -0.30
CA ILE A 259 21.73 -12.90 0.09
C ILE A 259 23.12 -12.45 0.53
N VAL A 260 23.77 -13.21 1.43
CA VAL A 260 25.11 -12.89 1.94
C VAL A 260 26.14 -12.86 0.79
N ARG A 261 26.13 -13.86 -0.08
CA ARG A 261 27.02 -13.93 -1.24
C ARG A 261 26.72 -12.87 -2.30
N GLY A 262 25.50 -12.31 -2.27
CA GLY A 262 25.06 -11.25 -3.14
C GLY A 262 25.52 -9.85 -2.75
N GLN A 263 26.21 -9.69 -1.61
CA GLN A 263 26.75 -8.40 -1.18
C GLN A 263 27.92 -7.94 -2.03
N SER A 264 28.02 -6.62 -2.23
CA SER A 264 29.21 -5.99 -2.75
C SER A 264 30.34 -5.96 -1.73
N ALA A 265 31.54 -5.63 -2.20
CA ALA A 265 32.73 -5.49 -1.34
C ALA A 265 32.57 -4.49 -0.19
N VAL A 266 31.59 -3.56 -0.29
CA VAL A 266 31.26 -2.59 0.75
C VAL A 266 30.07 -3.00 1.62
N GLY A 267 29.61 -4.27 1.52
CA GLY A 267 28.56 -4.81 2.38
C GLY A 267 27.13 -4.35 2.05
N SER A 268 26.86 -3.98 0.80
CA SER A 268 25.55 -3.49 0.35
C SER A 268 25.05 -4.25 -0.89
N TRP A 269 23.79 -3.98 -1.26
CA TRP A 269 23.13 -4.57 -2.43
C TRP A 269 22.61 -3.48 -3.37
N GLY A 270 22.40 -3.86 -4.63
CA GLY A 270 21.73 -3.05 -5.64
C GLY A 270 20.42 -3.69 -6.11
N HIS A 271 19.97 -3.35 -7.31
CA HIS A 271 18.82 -4.03 -7.95
C HIS A 271 19.05 -5.52 -8.14
N ARG A 272 20.32 -5.91 -8.31
CA ARG A 272 20.78 -7.30 -8.45
C ARG A 272 21.87 -7.57 -7.44
N PHE A 273 22.06 -8.81 -7.12
CA PHE A 273 23.24 -9.27 -6.39
C PHE A 273 24.50 -9.03 -7.24
N VAL A 274 25.64 -8.88 -6.57
CA VAL A 274 26.90 -8.66 -7.27
C VAL A 274 27.22 -9.76 -8.27
N GLY A 275 27.84 -9.36 -9.35
CA GLY A 275 28.44 -10.29 -10.31
C GLY A 275 29.68 -10.99 -9.74
N PRO A 276 30.28 -11.91 -10.50
CA PRO A 276 31.52 -12.57 -10.13
C PRO A 276 32.70 -11.60 -9.90
N ASP A 277 32.62 -10.39 -10.47
CA ASP A 277 33.59 -9.31 -10.31
C ASP A 277 33.39 -8.47 -9.03
N GLY A 278 32.39 -8.82 -8.20
CA GLY A 278 32.06 -8.12 -6.96
C GLY A 278 31.41 -6.74 -7.17
N ARG A 279 31.02 -6.38 -8.37
CA ARG A 279 30.43 -5.08 -8.70
C ARG A 279 28.91 -5.13 -8.71
N LEU A 280 28.29 -4.03 -8.27
CA LEU A 280 26.86 -3.79 -8.40
C LEU A 280 26.57 -3.23 -9.80
N SER A 281 25.56 -3.78 -10.46
CA SER A 281 25.06 -3.26 -11.73
C SER A 281 24.01 -2.16 -11.53
N GLY A 282 23.81 -1.33 -12.55
CA GLY A 282 22.81 -0.28 -12.57
C GLY A 282 23.16 0.90 -11.67
N TYR A 283 22.25 1.32 -10.80
CA TYR A 283 22.42 2.50 -9.94
C TYR A 283 23.40 2.31 -8.78
N GLY A 284 24.04 1.14 -8.65
CA GLY A 284 24.91 0.84 -7.52
C GLY A 284 24.16 0.44 -6.26
N MET A 285 24.62 0.93 -5.10
CA MET A 285 24.00 0.62 -3.79
C MET A 285 22.61 1.25 -3.66
N MET A 286 21.67 0.47 -3.11
CA MET A 286 20.30 0.93 -2.91
C MET A 286 19.77 0.50 -1.54
N ASN A 287 19.21 1.47 -0.80
CA ASN A 287 18.60 1.20 0.50
C ASN A 287 17.27 0.45 0.39
N ALA A 288 16.52 0.69 -0.69
CA ALA A 288 15.19 0.12 -0.86
C ALA A 288 15.19 -1.43 -0.88
N PRO A 289 16.00 -2.14 -1.68
CA PRO A 289 16.17 -3.58 -1.54
C PRO A 289 17.06 -3.98 -0.37
N GLY A 290 18.05 -3.14 0.00
CA GLY A 290 19.02 -3.44 1.03
C GLY A 290 18.40 -3.56 2.42
N LEU A 291 17.44 -2.71 2.77
CA LEU A 291 16.81 -2.73 4.09
C LEU A 291 16.04 -4.05 4.37
N PRO A 292 15.14 -4.53 3.50
CA PRO A 292 14.53 -5.85 3.69
C PRO A 292 15.55 -7.00 3.76
N LEU A 293 16.63 -6.93 3.00
CA LEU A 293 17.70 -7.93 3.04
C LEU A 293 18.39 -7.94 4.40
N ILE A 294 18.78 -6.77 4.93
CA ILE A 294 19.39 -6.65 6.27
C ILE A 294 18.43 -7.18 7.33
N VAL A 295 17.17 -6.76 7.32
CA VAL A 295 16.17 -7.24 8.28
C VAL A 295 16.07 -8.76 8.24
N SER A 296 16.06 -9.35 7.05
CA SER A 296 15.98 -10.80 6.87
C SER A 296 17.20 -11.57 7.40
N LEU A 297 18.35 -10.92 7.51
CA LEU A 297 19.59 -11.53 8.08
C LEU A 297 19.66 -11.41 9.61
N ILE A 298 18.80 -10.57 10.22
CA ILE A 298 18.74 -10.39 11.68
C ILE A 298 17.77 -11.38 12.32
N LEU A 299 16.74 -11.81 11.58
CA LEU A 299 15.74 -12.79 12.00
C LEU A 299 16.30 -14.20 12.05
#